data_65e12ffd0a198d41212562c5e8249028
#
_entry.id   65e12ffd0a198d41212562c5e8249028
#
_cell.length_a   1.000
_cell.length_b   1.000
_cell.length_c   1.000
_cell.angle_alpha   90.00
_cell.angle_beta   90.00
_cell.angle_gamma   90.00
#
_symmetry.space_group_name_H-M   'P 1'
#
loop_
_entity.id
_entity.type
_entity.pdbx_description
1 polymer ?
#
loop_
_entity_poly.entity_id
_entity_poly.type
_entity_poly.pdbx_seq_one_letter_code
_entity_poly.pdbx_strand_id
1 'polypeptide(L)'
;MSGRVGDLSPKQAEALARFRENVQDVLPALPNPDDHFLLRWLRARSFDLEKAEAMLRKHMEFRKAMDIDHILDWQPPEVVQKYMPGGMCGYDRDGCPVWYDIAGPMDPKGLLFSVTKQDLLKAKMRDRERILRECDLQTERLGKRVDTIVMIFDCEGLGLKHFWKPLVDVYQEFFSLLEENYPETLKSLFILKATKLFPVGYNLMKPFLSEDTRRKIVVLGKNWKEGLLKSISPEELPVQFGGTMTDPDGNPKCLTKINYGGEVPKSLYVRDQVKTQYEHSVQISRGSSHQVAVLLGRGRHRLRHLPEDQDGGAAEGGRDDRGAAQPALQRPHGARGRQPHLLRGRRLRPALRQHLQLRPHQEGQLHGGGAAPGPGHAEV
;
A
#
# COMPACT_ATOMS: atom_id res chain seq x y z
N MET A 1 16.24 14.16 -24.36
CA MET A 1 15.44 15.14 -23.60
C MET A 1 14.62 14.38 -22.59
N SER A 2 14.72 14.76 -21.31
CA SER A 2 14.12 14.02 -20.18
C SER A 2 12.63 14.31 -19.97
N GLY A 3 12.09 15.30 -20.68
CA GLY A 3 10.72 15.77 -20.44
C GLY A 3 10.56 16.52 -19.12
N ARG A 4 11.64 17.04 -18.55
CA ARG A 4 11.66 17.87 -17.33
C ARG A 4 11.80 19.34 -17.69
N VAL A 5 11.43 20.22 -16.76
CA VAL A 5 11.63 21.67 -16.94
C VAL A 5 13.10 21.95 -17.27
N GLY A 6 13.33 22.73 -18.31
CA GLY A 6 14.68 23.03 -18.82
C GLY A 6 15.26 22.01 -19.81
N ASP A 7 14.61 20.85 -20.02
CA ASP A 7 15.05 19.82 -20.96
C ASP A 7 13.85 19.19 -21.70
N LEU A 8 13.08 20.05 -22.38
CA LEU A 8 11.93 19.68 -23.21
C LEU A 8 12.25 19.71 -24.69
N SER A 9 11.78 18.73 -25.45
CA SER A 9 11.72 18.84 -26.91
C SER A 9 10.63 19.85 -27.32
N PRO A 10 10.67 20.40 -28.55
CA PRO A 10 9.60 21.27 -29.04
C PRO A 10 8.21 20.63 -28.95
N LYS A 11 8.09 19.33 -29.26
CA LYS A 11 6.83 18.57 -29.09
C LYS A 11 6.39 18.45 -27.63
N GLN A 12 7.33 18.28 -26.72
CA GLN A 12 7.01 18.20 -25.28
C GLN A 12 6.59 19.55 -24.71
N ALA A 13 7.23 20.64 -25.17
CA ALA A 13 6.85 21.99 -24.79
C ALA A 13 5.44 22.36 -25.32
N GLU A 14 5.14 22.02 -26.60
CA GLU A 14 3.80 22.17 -27.15
C GLU A 14 2.76 21.37 -26.38
N ALA A 15 3.08 20.11 -26.07
CA ALA A 15 2.18 19.26 -25.27
C ALA A 15 1.91 19.83 -23.87
N LEU A 16 2.91 20.43 -23.21
CA LEU A 16 2.73 21.10 -21.92
C LEU A 16 1.79 22.31 -22.03
N ALA A 17 1.98 23.15 -23.06
CA ALA A 17 1.12 24.30 -23.29
C ALA A 17 -0.35 23.88 -23.51
N ARG A 18 -0.59 22.93 -24.41
CA ARG A 18 -1.92 22.37 -24.67
C ARG A 18 -2.53 21.70 -23.42
N PHE A 19 -1.72 20.95 -22.69
CA PHE A 19 -2.19 20.28 -21.46
C PHE A 19 -2.66 21.31 -20.43
N ARG A 20 -1.91 22.41 -20.27
CA ARG A 20 -2.29 23.53 -19.38
C ARG A 20 -3.61 24.16 -19.79
N GLU A 21 -3.84 24.36 -21.08
CA GLU A 21 -5.10 24.88 -21.63
C GLU A 21 -6.25 23.91 -21.33
N ASN A 22 -6.07 22.61 -21.61
CA ASN A 22 -7.09 21.58 -21.43
C ASN A 22 -7.56 21.44 -19.96
N VAL A 23 -6.66 21.68 -19.01
CA VAL A 23 -6.96 21.48 -17.56
C VAL A 23 -7.12 22.81 -16.81
N GLN A 24 -7.28 23.93 -17.52
CA GLN A 24 -7.36 25.28 -16.95
C GLN A 24 -8.45 25.39 -15.87
N ASP A 25 -9.55 24.68 -16.05
CA ASP A 25 -10.69 24.65 -15.12
C ASP A 25 -10.37 24.02 -13.76
N VAL A 26 -9.39 23.10 -13.69
CA VAL A 26 -9.01 22.40 -12.44
C VAL A 26 -7.74 22.95 -11.78
N LEU A 27 -6.93 23.75 -12.51
CA LEU A 27 -5.69 24.32 -11.96
C LEU A 27 -5.88 25.09 -10.64
N PRO A 28 -6.93 25.94 -10.48
CA PRO A 28 -7.11 26.70 -9.24
C PRO A 28 -7.35 25.84 -8.01
N ALA A 29 -7.81 24.60 -8.19
CA ALA A 29 -8.07 23.67 -7.10
C ALA A 29 -6.86 22.78 -6.75
N LEU A 30 -5.74 22.95 -7.47
CA LEU A 30 -4.50 22.21 -7.21
C LEU A 30 -3.56 23.03 -6.31
N PRO A 31 -2.85 22.39 -5.37
CA PRO A 31 -2.00 23.11 -4.40
C PRO A 31 -0.81 23.83 -5.06
N ASN A 32 -0.25 23.28 -6.13
CA ASN A 32 0.90 23.88 -6.84
C ASN A 32 0.94 23.44 -8.31
N PRO A 33 0.11 24.06 -9.22
CA PRO A 33 -0.02 23.63 -10.61
C PRO A 33 1.08 24.22 -11.51
N ASP A 34 2.34 24.17 -11.08
CA ASP A 34 3.49 24.61 -11.88
C ASP A 34 3.83 23.61 -13.02
N ASP A 35 4.79 23.98 -13.86
CA ASP A 35 5.25 23.14 -14.97
C ASP A 35 5.84 21.81 -14.49
N HIS A 36 6.52 21.81 -13.34
CA HIS A 36 7.04 20.58 -12.74
C HIS A 36 5.92 19.61 -12.39
N PHE A 37 4.84 20.12 -11.81
CA PHE A 37 3.66 19.34 -11.44
C PHE A 37 2.96 18.79 -12.70
N LEU A 38 2.68 19.63 -13.67
CA LEU A 38 1.96 19.23 -14.91
C LEU A 38 2.76 18.23 -15.73
N LEU A 39 4.06 18.41 -15.84
CA LEU A 39 4.94 17.49 -16.57
C LEU A 39 4.97 16.07 -15.98
N ARG A 40 4.72 15.89 -14.67
CA ARG A 40 4.61 14.54 -14.09
C ARG A 40 3.47 13.74 -14.72
N TRP A 41 2.31 14.36 -14.91
CA TRP A 41 1.14 13.72 -15.53
C TRP A 41 1.39 13.38 -16.99
N LEU A 42 2.02 14.30 -17.71
CA LEU A 42 2.41 14.08 -19.10
C LEU A 42 3.43 12.95 -19.24
N ARG A 43 4.49 12.94 -18.44
CA ARG A 43 5.49 11.86 -18.46
C ARG A 43 4.89 10.53 -18.07
N ALA A 44 4.02 10.49 -17.06
CA ALA A 44 3.34 9.28 -16.61
C ALA A 44 2.45 8.64 -17.70
N ARG A 45 2.11 9.40 -18.72
CA ARG A 45 1.31 8.95 -19.88
C ARG A 45 2.03 9.16 -21.21
N SER A 46 3.39 9.22 -21.18
CA SER A 46 4.23 9.34 -22.38
C SER A 46 3.84 10.52 -23.28
N PHE A 47 3.42 11.63 -22.68
CA PHE A 47 2.94 12.85 -23.35
C PHE A 47 1.66 12.66 -24.19
N ASP A 48 0.87 11.62 -23.91
CA ASP A 48 -0.49 11.45 -24.43
C ASP A 48 -1.43 12.40 -23.65
N LEU A 49 -1.87 13.47 -24.33
CA LEU A 49 -2.65 14.55 -23.72
C LEU A 49 -3.98 14.05 -23.14
N GLU A 50 -4.71 13.22 -23.88
CA GLU A 50 -6.02 12.72 -23.45
C GLU A 50 -5.89 11.84 -22.20
N LYS A 51 -4.91 10.95 -22.18
CA LYS A 51 -4.67 10.07 -21.03
C LYS A 51 -4.13 10.83 -19.83
N ALA A 52 -3.28 11.85 -20.04
CA ALA A 52 -2.77 12.69 -18.96
C ALA A 52 -3.90 13.52 -18.34
N GLU A 53 -4.77 14.12 -19.16
CA GLU A 53 -5.94 14.86 -18.71
C GLU A 53 -6.91 13.97 -17.94
N ALA A 54 -7.28 12.79 -18.47
CA ALA A 54 -8.16 11.85 -17.80
C ALA A 54 -7.58 11.43 -16.45
N MET A 55 -6.25 11.21 -16.36
CA MET A 55 -5.58 10.86 -15.11
C MET A 55 -5.63 12.01 -14.10
N LEU A 56 -5.37 13.25 -14.51
CA LEU A 56 -5.44 14.42 -13.62
C LEU A 56 -6.87 14.68 -13.14
N ARG A 57 -7.89 14.57 -14.02
CA ARG A 57 -9.29 14.74 -13.63
C ARG A 57 -9.72 13.67 -12.61
N LYS A 58 -9.32 12.41 -12.81
CA LYS A 58 -9.55 11.33 -11.84
C LYS A 58 -8.86 11.61 -10.49
N HIS A 59 -7.67 12.22 -10.53
CA HIS A 59 -7.00 12.68 -9.31
C HIS A 59 -7.81 13.74 -8.55
N MET A 60 -8.48 14.66 -9.26
CA MET A 60 -9.35 15.64 -8.60
C MET A 60 -10.55 14.97 -7.92
N GLU A 61 -11.12 13.95 -8.54
CA GLU A 61 -12.18 13.13 -7.91
C GLU A 61 -11.66 12.42 -6.66
N PHE A 62 -10.47 11.84 -6.73
CA PHE A 62 -9.81 11.20 -5.60
C PHE A 62 -9.54 12.20 -4.46
N ARG A 63 -8.99 13.39 -4.76
CA ARG A 63 -8.76 14.44 -3.75
C ARG A 63 -10.03 14.78 -2.99
N LYS A 64 -11.15 14.93 -3.71
CA LYS A 64 -12.46 15.21 -3.12
C LYS A 64 -12.98 14.02 -2.29
N ALA A 65 -12.91 12.79 -2.82
CA ALA A 65 -13.44 11.58 -2.17
C ALA A 65 -12.70 11.24 -0.86
N MET A 66 -11.38 11.48 -0.81
CA MET A 66 -10.54 11.21 0.36
C MET A 66 -10.35 12.43 1.25
N ASP A 67 -10.89 13.59 0.86
CA ASP A 67 -10.68 14.87 1.54
C ASP A 67 -9.18 15.18 1.73
N ILE A 68 -8.43 15.08 0.62
CA ILE A 68 -6.97 15.21 0.62
C ILE A 68 -6.54 16.63 1.01
N ASP A 69 -7.30 17.64 0.62
CA ASP A 69 -6.96 19.04 0.90
C ASP A 69 -6.93 19.36 2.41
N HIS A 70 -7.69 18.62 3.23
CA HIS A 70 -7.72 18.76 4.69
C HIS A 70 -7.10 17.53 5.40
N ILE A 71 -6.45 16.63 4.66
CA ILE A 71 -5.98 15.35 5.22
C ILE A 71 -4.90 15.52 6.30
N LEU A 72 -4.15 16.63 6.26
CA LEU A 72 -3.12 16.93 7.27
C LEU A 72 -3.72 17.33 8.62
N ASP A 73 -4.94 17.87 8.62
CA ASP A 73 -5.67 18.23 9.84
C ASP A 73 -6.38 17.01 10.46
N TRP A 74 -6.66 16.00 9.63
CA TRP A 74 -7.26 14.74 10.10
C TRP A 74 -6.28 13.97 10.98
N GLN A 75 -6.75 13.53 12.14
CA GLN A 75 -5.97 12.70 13.07
C GLN A 75 -6.28 11.22 12.82
N PRO A 76 -5.27 10.41 12.47
CA PRO A 76 -5.43 8.97 12.39
C PRO A 76 -5.90 8.38 13.73
N PRO A 77 -6.62 7.25 13.73
CA PRO A 77 -6.94 6.52 14.95
C PRO A 77 -5.68 6.26 15.80
N GLU A 78 -5.82 6.31 17.12
CA GLU A 78 -4.70 6.15 18.06
C GLU A 78 -3.88 4.88 17.80
N VAL A 79 -4.55 3.78 17.45
CA VAL A 79 -3.90 2.50 17.13
C VAL A 79 -2.99 2.62 15.91
N VAL A 80 -3.38 3.40 14.92
CA VAL A 80 -2.53 3.67 13.73
C VAL A 80 -1.33 4.52 14.11
N GLN A 81 -1.55 5.57 14.89
CA GLN A 81 -0.47 6.45 15.35
C GLN A 81 0.59 5.69 16.16
N LYS A 82 0.16 4.74 17.02
CA LYS A 82 1.06 4.01 17.92
C LYS A 82 1.70 2.77 17.29
N TYR A 83 0.96 2.04 16.46
CA TYR A 83 1.35 0.68 16.03
C TYR A 83 1.57 0.53 14.52
N MET A 84 1.26 1.55 13.69
CA MET A 84 1.60 1.50 12.27
C MET A 84 3.07 1.89 12.08
N PRO A 85 3.94 0.95 11.65
CA PRO A 85 5.35 1.26 11.52
C PRO A 85 5.63 2.16 10.32
N GLY A 86 6.61 3.04 10.49
CA GLY A 86 7.09 3.96 9.46
C GLY A 86 7.34 5.36 10.00
N GLY A 87 7.98 6.18 9.21
CA GLY A 87 8.24 7.57 9.55
C GLY A 87 9.22 8.25 8.62
N MET A 88 9.20 9.58 8.65
CA MET A 88 10.11 10.41 7.88
C MET A 88 11.29 10.83 8.78
N CYS A 89 12.52 10.57 8.31
CA CYS A 89 13.73 10.91 9.04
C CYS A 89 14.89 11.19 8.08
N GLY A 90 15.41 12.42 8.12
CA GLY A 90 16.54 12.85 7.31
C GLY A 90 16.24 13.08 5.82
N TYR A 91 17.28 13.45 5.10
CA TYR A 91 17.22 13.79 3.68
C TYR A 91 18.37 13.09 2.94
N ASP A 92 18.18 12.84 1.66
CA ASP A 92 19.27 12.39 0.82
C ASP A 92 20.20 13.57 0.43
N ARG A 93 21.29 13.28 -0.28
CA ARG A 93 22.29 14.31 -0.66
C ARG A 93 21.74 15.40 -1.57
N ASP A 94 20.59 15.18 -2.21
CA ASP A 94 19.90 16.17 -3.04
C ASP A 94 18.83 16.94 -2.27
N GLY A 95 18.61 16.62 -0.98
CA GLY A 95 17.60 17.22 -0.11
C GLY A 95 16.23 16.56 -0.18
N CYS A 96 16.12 15.40 -0.87
CA CYS A 96 14.86 14.66 -0.93
C CYS A 96 14.59 13.99 0.44
N PRO A 97 13.38 14.12 1.01
CA PRO A 97 13.06 13.50 2.30
C PRO A 97 13.11 11.97 2.20
N VAL A 98 13.55 11.34 3.31
CA VAL A 98 13.68 9.89 3.43
C VAL A 98 12.57 9.34 4.32
N TRP A 99 11.80 8.39 3.77
CA TRP A 99 10.76 7.65 4.49
C TRP A 99 11.23 6.23 4.79
N TYR A 100 10.92 5.77 6.00
CA TYR A 100 11.24 4.42 6.46
C TYR A 100 9.94 3.61 6.63
N ASP A 101 9.90 2.41 6.06
CA ASP A 101 8.90 1.37 6.34
C ASP A 101 9.61 0.18 6.98
N ILE A 102 9.15 -0.24 8.18
CA ILE A 102 9.75 -1.31 8.97
C ILE A 102 8.79 -2.50 8.99
N ALA A 103 9.11 -3.57 8.26
CA ALA A 103 8.18 -4.68 8.09
C ALA A 103 8.01 -5.56 9.34
N GLY A 104 9.11 -5.96 9.96
CA GLY A 104 9.12 -7.02 10.98
C GLY A 104 8.17 -6.83 12.16
N PRO A 105 8.19 -5.68 12.84
CA PRO A 105 7.39 -5.44 14.03
C PRO A 105 5.91 -5.15 13.74
N MET A 106 5.51 -4.97 12.49
CA MET A 106 4.11 -4.76 12.15
C MET A 106 3.22 -5.91 12.64
N ASP A 107 2.09 -5.57 13.22
CA ASP A 107 1.00 -6.50 13.56
C ASP A 107 -0.19 -6.33 12.59
N PRO A 108 -0.21 -7.08 11.47
CA PRO A 108 -1.26 -6.95 10.46
C PRO A 108 -2.66 -7.23 10.99
N LYS A 109 -2.80 -8.25 11.85
CA LYS A 109 -4.09 -8.64 12.42
C LYS A 109 -4.58 -7.62 13.42
N GLY A 110 -3.71 -7.23 14.35
CA GLY A 110 -4.03 -6.23 15.34
C GLY A 110 -4.50 -4.92 14.71
N LEU A 111 -3.78 -4.41 13.71
CA LEU A 111 -4.17 -3.21 12.98
C LEU A 111 -5.54 -3.37 12.30
N LEU A 112 -5.74 -4.43 11.51
CA LEU A 112 -6.98 -4.64 10.75
C LEU A 112 -8.18 -5.09 11.60
N PHE A 113 -7.97 -5.52 12.83
CA PHE A 113 -9.04 -5.75 13.81
C PHE A 113 -9.42 -4.47 14.57
N SER A 114 -8.53 -3.49 14.63
CA SER A 114 -8.73 -2.26 15.39
C SER A 114 -9.24 -1.08 14.56
N VAL A 115 -8.95 -1.06 13.25
CA VAL A 115 -9.38 0.02 12.35
C VAL A 115 -9.89 -0.53 11.03
N THR A 116 -10.57 0.33 10.26
CA THR A 116 -11.03 -0.02 8.91
C THR A 116 -9.88 0.01 7.92
N LYS A 117 -10.03 -0.70 6.80
CA LYS A 117 -9.11 -0.59 5.66
C LYS A 117 -9.00 0.86 5.16
N GLN A 118 -10.12 1.59 5.15
CA GLN A 118 -10.15 2.98 4.72
C GLN A 118 -9.33 3.89 5.63
N ASP A 119 -9.40 3.69 6.95
CA ASP A 119 -8.58 4.45 7.89
C ASP A 119 -7.09 4.23 7.65
N LEU A 120 -6.68 2.97 7.37
CA LEU A 120 -5.29 2.66 7.03
C LEU A 120 -4.85 3.33 5.72
N LEU A 121 -5.69 3.28 4.69
CA LEU A 121 -5.40 3.93 3.41
C LEU A 121 -5.35 5.46 3.57
N LYS A 122 -6.30 6.05 4.30
CA LYS A 122 -6.30 7.49 4.58
C LYS A 122 -5.06 7.91 5.35
N ALA A 123 -4.63 7.14 6.35
CA ALA A 123 -3.39 7.39 7.07
C ALA A 123 -2.14 7.35 6.15
N LYS A 124 -2.06 6.38 5.26
CA LYS A 124 -0.99 6.29 4.26
C LYS A 124 -1.01 7.47 3.26
N MET A 125 -2.19 7.95 2.86
CA MET A 125 -2.31 9.14 2.02
C MET A 125 -1.89 10.40 2.78
N ARG A 126 -2.26 10.52 4.07
CA ARG A 126 -1.81 11.61 4.94
C ARG A 126 -0.28 11.66 5.05
N ASP A 127 0.36 10.51 5.23
CA ASP A 127 1.81 10.43 5.26
C ASP A 127 2.42 10.87 3.92
N ARG A 128 1.80 10.48 2.80
CA ARG A 128 2.23 10.91 1.46
C ARG A 128 2.14 12.43 1.29
N GLU A 129 1.03 13.05 1.66
CA GLU A 129 0.85 14.51 1.57
C GLU A 129 1.83 15.24 2.51
N ARG A 130 2.07 14.72 3.71
CA ARG A 130 3.07 15.28 4.64
C ARG A 130 4.47 15.29 4.04
N ILE A 131 4.87 14.20 3.38
CA ILE A 131 6.19 14.10 2.74
C ILE A 131 6.28 15.04 1.53
N LEU A 132 5.22 15.18 0.73
CA LEU A 132 5.21 16.12 -0.40
C LEU A 132 5.30 17.56 0.06
N ARG A 133 4.60 17.93 1.15
CA ARG A 133 4.75 19.23 1.79
C ARG A 133 6.20 19.47 2.25
N GLU A 134 6.86 18.43 2.79
CA GLU A 134 8.27 18.54 3.14
C GLU A 134 9.17 18.75 1.92
N CYS A 135 8.83 18.16 0.76
CA CYS A 135 9.52 18.47 -0.50
C CYS A 135 9.41 19.96 -0.87
N ASP A 136 8.23 20.56 -0.68
CA ASP A 136 8.04 22.00 -0.96
C ASP A 136 8.89 22.85 0.00
N LEU A 137 8.91 22.54 1.28
CA LEU A 137 9.77 23.22 2.28
C LEU A 137 11.26 23.07 1.96
N GLN A 138 11.69 21.90 1.49
CA GLN A 138 13.07 21.71 1.05
C GLN A 138 13.38 22.48 -0.24
N THR A 139 12.42 22.60 -1.13
CA THR A 139 12.55 23.42 -2.36
C THR A 139 12.82 24.88 -1.97
N GLU A 140 12.07 25.43 -1.01
CA GLU A 140 12.26 26.79 -0.51
C GLU A 140 13.61 26.93 0.21
N ARG A 141 13.95 26.01 1.12
CA ARG A 141 15.19 26.03 1.90
C ARG A 141 16.44 25.98 1.03
N LEU A 142 16.43 25.13 0.00
CA LEU A 142 17.61 24.86 -0.82
C LEU A 142 17.69 25.76 -2.07
N GLY A 143 16.61 26.49 -2.40
CA GLY A 143 16.52 27.28 -3.63
C GLY A 143 16.60 26.44 -4.92
N LYS A 144 16.34 25.13 -4.81
CA LYS A 144 16.28 24.18 -5.93
C LYS A 144 15.10 23.26 -5.81
N ARG A 145 14.55 22.79 -6.93
CA ARG A 145 13.38 21.89 -6.91
C ARG A 145 13.70 20.57 -6.23
N VAL A 146 12.92 20.26 -5.19
CA VAL A 146 12.84 18.96 -4.53
C VAL A 146 11.40 18.50 -4.66
N ASP A 147 11.16 17.41 -5.38
CA ASP A 147 9.82 16.96 -5.71
C ASP A 147 9.67 15.43 -5.74
N THR A 148 10.69 14.74 -5.27
CA THR A 148 10.71 13.28 -5.14
C THR A 148 11.16 12.87 -3.75
N ILE A 149 10.87 11.64 -3.38
CA ILE A 149 11.20 11.06 -2.08
C ILE A 149 12.07 9.83 -2.23
N VAL A 150 12.89 9.56 -1.24
CA VAL A 150 13.60 8.30 -1.06
C VAL A 150 12.83 7.45 -0.06
N MET A 151 12.65 6.17 -0.36
CA MET A 151 12.05 5.21 0.58
C MET A 151 13.05 4.12 0.95
N ILE A 152 13.04 3.75 2.22
CA ILE A 152 13.80 2.63 2.77
C ILE A 152 12.80 1.63 3.32
N PHE A 153 12.80 0.41 2.78
CA PHE A 153 11.98 -0.69 3.25
C PHE A 153 12.86 -1.74 3.92
N ASP A 154 12.82 -1.80 5.26
CA ASP A 154 13.54 -2.79 6.05
C ASP A 154 12.73 -4.08 6.14
N CYS A 155 13.22 -5.12 5.45
CA CYS A 155 12.60 -6.45 5.42
C CYS A 155 13.02 -7.34 6.60
N GLU A 156 13.79 -6.85 7.58
CA GLU A 156 14.12 -7.64 8.76
C GLU A 156 12.84 -8.08 9.48
N GLY A 157 12.70 -9.40 9.69
CA GLY A 157 11.50 -9.96 10.31
C GLY A 157 10.28 -10.07 9.38
N LEU A 158 10.40 -9.78 8.08
CA LEU A 158 9.35 -10.07 7.11
C LEU A 158 9.04 -11.57 7.11
N GLY A 159 7.85 -11.95 7.52
CA GLY A 159 7.40 -13.33 7.70
C GLY A 159 5.99 -13.58 7.16
N LEU A 160 5.48 -14.81 7.32
CA LEU A 160 4.20 -15.24 6.76
C LEU A 160 2.99 -14.38 7.21
N LYS A 161 3.05 -13.77 8.40
CA LYS A 161 1.99 -12.87 8.89
C LYS A 161 1.70 -11.70 7.95
N HIS A 162 2.73 -11.25 7.19
CA HIS A 162 2.62 -10.12 6.27
C HIS A 162 1.99 -10.50 4.92
N PHE A 163 1.82 -11.79 4.66
CA PHE A 163 1.16 -12.33 3.47
C PHE A 163 -0.30 -12.71 3.72
N TRP A 164 -0.83 -12.33 4.87
CA TRP A 164 -2.24 -12.50 5.17
C TRP A 164 -3.08 -11.66 4.19
N LYS A 165 -4.02 -12.34 3.49
CA LYS A 165 -4.75 -11.76 2.37
C LYS A 165 -5.33 -10.36 2.63
N PRO A 166 -6.00 -10.07 3.77
CA PRO A 166 -6.54 -8.73 4.02
C PRO A 166 -5.47 -7.63 4.05
N LEU A 167 -4.25 -7.90 4.55
CA LEU A 167 -3.15 -6.95 4.48
C LEU A 167 -2.64 -6.78 3.05
N VAL A 168 -2.49 -7.88 2.32
CA VAL A 168 -2.08 -7.85 0.91
C VAL A 168 -3.05 -6.98 0.10
N ASP A 169 -4.37 -7.14 0.29
CA ASP A 169 -5.40 -6.35 -0.38
C ASP A 169 -5.29 -4.84 -0.04
N VAL A 170 -4.90 -4.48 1.19
CA VAL A 170 -4.63 -3.08 1.58
C VAL A 170 -3.44 -2.52 0.80
N TYR A 171 -2.32 -3.25 0.74
CA TYR A 171 -1.12 -2.76 0.05
C TYR A 171 -1.29 -2.70 -1.47
N GLN A 172 -2.01 -3.65 -2.07
CA GLN A 172 -2.32 -3.61 -3.50
C GLN A 172 -3.13 -2.36 -3.86
N GLU A 173 -4.16 -2.05 -3.06
CA GLU A 173 -4.94 -0.82 -3.24
C GLU A 173 -4.09 0.43 -2.98
N PHE A 174 -3.26 0.43 -1.94
CA PHE A 174 -2.35 1.52 -1.65
C PHE A 174 -1.41 1.82 -2.83
N PHE A 175 -0.78 0.81 -3.43
CA PHE A 175 0.09 0.99 -4.58
C PHE A 175 -0.67 1.47 -5.82
N SER A 176 -1.89 0.96 -6.07
CA SER A 176 -2.74 1.49 -7.13
C SER A 176 -3.05 2.98 -6.94
N LEU A 177 -3.40 3.38 -5.71
CA LEU A 177 -3.67 4.78 -5.39
C LEU A 177 -2.43 5.66 -5.59
N LEU A 178 -1.24 5.17 -5.23
CA LEU A 178 0.00 5.91 -5.46
C LEU A 178 0.31 6.11 -6.95
N GLU A 179 0.21 5.05 -7.74
CA GLU A 179 0.49 5.12 -9.18
C GLU A 179 -0.53 5.98 -9.94
N GLU A 180 -1.79 5.97 -9.50
CA GLU A 180 -2.85 6.74 -10.13
C GLU A 180 -2.85 8.22 -9.72
N ASN A 181 -2.41 8.55 -8.49
CA ASN A 181 -2.58 9.88 -7.92
C ASN A 181 -1.28 10.62 -7.62
N TYR A 182 -0.16 9.92 -7.53
CA TYR A 182 1.14 10.51 -7.18
C TYR A 182 2.25 10.06 -8.14
N PRO A 183 2.06 10.23 -9.47
CA PRO A 183 3.02 9.76 -10.47
C PRO A 183 4.38 10.41 -10.27
N GLU A 184 5.44 9.63 -10.48
CA GLU A 184 6.84 10.05 -10.48
C GLU A 184 7.35 10.76 -9.22
N THR A 185 6.69 10.56 -8.08
CA THR A 185 7.13 11.12 -6.79
C THR A 185 8.17 10.26 -6.09
N LEU A 186 8.45 9.05 -6.56
CA LEU A 186 9.51 8.19 -6.03
C LEU A 186 10.82 8.47 -6.75
N LYS A 187 11.89 8.74 -5.99
CA LYS A 187 13.28 8.82 -6.49
C LYS A 187 13.94 7.45 -6.48
N SER A 188 13.92 6.79 -5.33
CA SER A 188 14.47 5.45 -5.13
C SER A 188 13.75 4.74 -3.99
N LEU A 189 13.62 3.42 -4.09
CA LEU A 189 13.16 2.55 -3.02
C LEU A 189 14.27 1.54 -2.70
N PHE A 190 14.94 1.71 -1.56
CA PHE A 190 15.96 0.79 -1.09
C PHE A 190 15.33 -0.33 -0.26
N ILE A 191 15.54 -1.57 -0.69
CA ILE A 191 15.12 -2.77 0.04
C ILE A 191 16.32 -3.29 0.84
N LEU A 192 16.17 -3.30 2.16
CA LEU A 192 17.22 -3.76 3.08
C LEU A 192 16.88 -5.13 3.63
N LYS A 193 17.92 -5.91 3.93
CA LYS A 193 17.81 -7.20 4.64
C LYS A 193 16.72 -8.11 4.03
N ALA A 194 16.66 -8.15 2.69
CA ALA A 194 15.66 -8.92 1.96
C ALA A 194 15.68 -10.40 2.40
N THR A 195 14.55 -10.88 2.93
CA THR A 195 14.37 -12.27 3.33
C THR A 195 14.03 -13.15 2.13
N LYS A 196 14.03 -14.48 2.30
CA LYS A 196 13.60 -15.44 1.25
C LYS A 196 12.14 -15.22 0.82
N LEU A 197 11.33 -14.53 1.62
CA LEU A 197 9.93 -14.21 1.31
C LEU A 197 9.78 -12.90 0.52
N PHE A 198 10.80 -12.05 0.43
CA PHE A 198 10.73 -10.79 -0.31
C PHE A 198 10.30 -10.97 -1.77
N PRO A 199 10.85 -11.93 -2.56
CA PRO A 199 10.40 -12.15 -3.94
C PRO A 199 8.91 -12.49 -4.06
N VAL A 200 8.35 -13.20 -3.08
CA VAL A 200 6.91 -13.52 -3.03
C VAL A 200 6.10 -12.23 -2.87
N GLY A 201 6.44 -11.39 -1.89
CA GLY A 201 5.81 -10.09 -1.67
C GLY A 201 5.92 -9.18 -2.88
N TYR A 202 7.11 -9.08 -3.45
CA TYR A 202 7.33 -8.27 -4.64
C TYR A 202 6.46 -8.73 -5.82
N ASN A 203 6.35 -10.04 -6.08
CA ASN A 203 5.51 -10.57 -7.15
C ASN A 203 4.01 -10.30 -6.95
N LEU A 204 3.55 -10.24 -5.69
CA LEU A 204 2.17 -9.86 -5.37
C LEU A 204 1.88 -8.38 -5.63
N MET A 205 2.89 -7.51 -5.46
CA MET A 205 2.75 -6.06 -5.64
C MET A 205 3.10 -5.59 -7.05
N LYS A 206 3.97 -6.31 -7.75
CA LYS A 206 4.48 -5.95 -9.10
C LYS A 206 3.39 -5.55 -10.11
N PRO A 207 2.21 -6.21 -10.21
CA PRO A 207 1.17 -5.80 -11.14
C PRO A 207 0.60 -4.40 -10.90
N PHE A 208 0.74 -3.87 -9.68
CA PHE A 208 0.24 -2.56 -9.26
C PHE A 208 1.30 -1.46 -9.36
N LEU A 209 2.51 -1.78 -9.82
CA LEU A 209 3.62 -0.85 -9.96
C LEU A 209 3.91 -0.58 -11.44
N SER A 210 4.05 0.69 -11.80
CA SER A 210 4.49 1.09 -13.14
C SER A 210 5.91 0.58 -13.43
N GLU A 211 6.29 0.55 -14.69
CA GLU A 211 7.64 0.16 -15.06
C GLU A 211 8.67 1.18 -14.54
N ASP A 212 8.32 2.45 -14.51
CA ASP A 212 9.16 3.51 -13.94
C ASP A 212 9.42 3.27 -12.44
N THR A 213 8.36 3.02 -11.66
CA THR A 213 8.48 2.68 -10.23
C THR A 213 9.34 1.44 -10.02
N ARG A 214 9.14 0.38 -10.82
CA ARG A 214 9.92 -0.86 -10.70
C ARG A 214 11.41 -0.67 -10.95
N ARG A 215 11.80 0.23 -11.86
CA ARG A 215 13.22 0.56 -12.14
C ARG A 215 13.89 1.27 -10.97
N LYS A 216 13.13 1.94 -10.11
CA LYS A 216 13.62 2.68 -8.93
C LYS A 216 13.80 1.81 -7.69
N ILE A 217 13.41 0.52 -7.75
CA ILE A 217 13.56 -0.42 -6.65
C ILE A 217 14.97 -1.02 -6.67
N VAL A 218 15.73 -0.78 -5.61
CA VAL A 218 17.10 -1.21 -5.45
C VAL A 218 17.22 -2.15 -4.25
N VAL A 219 17.47 -3.44 -4.50
CA VAL A 219 17.69 -4.43 -3.43
C VAL A 219 19.15 -4.37 -3.02
N LEU A 220 19.42 -3.92 -1.81
CA LEU A 220 20.78 -3.84 -1.25
C LEU A 220 21.18 -5.17 -0.62
N GLY A 221 22.39 -5.63 -0.92
CA GLY A 221 22.96 -6.86 -0.39
C GLY A 221 23.51 -6.74 1.02
N LYS A 222 24.52 -7.54 1.36
CA LYS A 222 25.13 -7.55 2.71
C LYS A 222 25.70 -6.19 3.14
N ASN A 223 26.24 -5.42 2.19
CA ASN A 223 26.83 -4.10 2.43
C ASN A 223 25.78 -2.97 2.27
N TRP A 224 24.54 -3.21 2.68
CA TRP A 224 23.44 -2.27 2.51
C TRP A 224 23.69 -0.91 3.20
N LYS A 225 24.43 -0.88 4.32
CA LYS A 225 24.80 0.37 5.02
C LYS A 225 25.66 1.26 4.12
N GLU A 226 26.69 0.71 3.51
CA GLU A 226 27.53 1.43 2.54
C GLU A 226 26.72 1.86 1.31
N GLY A 227 25.77 1.00 0.88
CA GLY A 227 24.85 1.32 -0.21
C GLY A 227 23.98 2.55 0.09
N LEU A 228 23.47 2.66 1.31
CA LEU A 228 22.68 3.84 1.74
C LEU A 228 23.54 5.10 1.81
N LEU A 229 24.78 4.98 2.34
CA LEU A 229 25.71 6.11 2.49
C LEU A 229 26.15 6.72 1.15
N LYS A 230 25.99 6.02 0.03
CA LYS A 230 26.19 6.60 -1.31
C LYS A 230 25.16 7.69 -1.63
N SER A 231 23.94 7.53 -1.13
CA SER A 231 22.82 8.44 -1.43
C SER A 231 22.47 9.36 -0.27
N ILE A 232 22.73 8.96 0.97
CA ILE A 232 22.35 9.67 2.19
C ILE A 232 23.62 9.97 2.99
N SER A 233 23.78 11.22 3.44
CA SER A 233 24.90 11.60 4.30
C SER A 233 24.79 10.94 5.68
N PRO A 234 25.92 10.60 6.34
CA PRO A 234 25.87 9.96 7.66
C PRO A 234 25.05 10.73 8.70
N GLU A 235 25.07 12.05 8.64
CA GLU A 235 24.36 12.95 9.56
C GLU A 235 22.84 12.89 9.36
N GLU A 236 22.38 12.54 8.16
CA GLU A 236 20.97 12.43 7.78
C GLU A 236 20.45 10.99 7.89
N LEU A 237 21.30 10.05 8.30
CA LEU A 237 20.96 8.63 8.41
C LEU A 237 21.04 8.19 9.87
N PRO A 238 19.99 7.56 10.46
CA PRO A 238 20.05 7.02 11.82
C PRO A 238 21.19 6.01 12.00
N VAL A 239 21.79 5.97 13.20
CA VAL A 239 22.85 4.99 13.56
C VAL A 239 22.39 3.56 13.30
N GLN A 240 21.11 3.26 13.56
CA GLN A 240 20.52 1.94 13.26
C GLN A 240 20.72 1.53 11.79
N PHE A 241 20.73 2.49 10.88
CA PHE A 241 20.88 2.29 9.43
C PHE A 241 22.30 2.58 8.92
N GLY A 242 23.26 2.78 9.82
CA GLY A 242 24.68 2.94 9.48
C GLY A 242 25.16 4.38 9.35
N GLY A 243 24.34 5.35 9.73
CA GLY A 243 24.71 6.76 9.84
C GLY A 243 25.18 7.14 11.25
N THR A 244 25.05 8.44 11.57
CA THR A 244 25.45 9.03 12.87
C THR A 244 24.29 9.72 13.60
N MET A 245 23.10 9.85 12.96
CA MET A 245 21.94 10.50 13.55
C MET A 245 21.38 9.70 14.73
N THR A 246 21.06 10.38 15.82
CA THR A 246 20.32 9.86 16.98
C THR A 246 19.18 10.80 17.35
N ASP A 247 18.28 10.33 18.20
CA ASP A 247 17.38 11.21 18.93
C ASP A 247 18.14 12.07 19.94
N PRO A 248 17.55 13.15 20.48
CA PRO A 248 18.20 14.00 21.49
C PRO A 248 18.65 13.24 22.75
N ASP A 249 18.00 12.11 23.07
CA ASP A 249 18.37 11.22 24.18
C ASP A 249 19.50 10.23 23.81
N GLY A 250 20.04 10.31 22.60
CA GLY A 250 21.05 9.41 22.08
C GLY A 250 20.52 8.10 21.48
N ASN A 251 19.17 7.94 21.35
CA ASN A 251 18.61 6.72 20.81
C ASN A 251 18.96 6.54 19.32
N PRO A 252 19.65 5.43 18.95
CA PRO A 252 20.14 5.20 17.58
C PRO A 252 19.05 4.87 16.57
N LYS A 253 17.82 4.63 17.02
CA LYS A 253 16.67 4.27 16.17
C LYS A 253 15.87 5.50 15.74
N CYS A 254 16.12 6.68 16.34
CA CYS A 254 15.35 7.90 16.08
C CYS A 254 13.84 7.69 16.28
N LEU A 255 13.43 7.18 17.45
CA LEU A 255 12.05 6.81 17.79
C LEU A 255 11.08 8.00 17.77
N THR A 256 11.58 9.22 17.92
CA THR A 256 10.77 10.44 17.80
C THR A 256 10.33 10.73 16.36
N LYS A 257 10.99 10.12 15.37
CA LYS A 257 10.77 10.33 13.95
C LYS A 257 10.25 9.06 13.24
N ILE A 258 10.72 7.90 13.66
CA ILE A 258 10.39 6.59 13.06
C ILE A 258 9.64 5.75 14.08
N ASN A 259 8.39 5.41 13.76
CA ASN A 259 7.63 4.45 14.53
C ASN A 259 8.03 3.03 14.11
N TYR A 260 8.42 2.19 15.05
CA TYR A 260 8.76 0.79 14.78
C TYR A 260 7.56 -0.15 14.93
N GLY A 261 6.38 0.38 15.29
CA GLY A 261 5.19 -0.44 15.46
C GLY A 261 5.23 -1.28 16.73
N GLY A 262 4.71 -2.49 16.63
CA GLY A 262 4.62 -3.45 17.74
C GLY A 262 3.30 -4.20 17.72
N GLU A 263 3.08 -5.06 18.72
CA GLU A 263 1.86 -5.82 18.87
C GLU A 263 0.73 -4.92 19.38
N VAL A 264 -0.40 -4.94 18.68
CA VAL A 264 -1.60 -4.17 19.06
C VAL A 264 -2.33 -4.87 20.20
N PRO A 265 -2.56 -4.21 21.35
CA PRO A 265 -3.33 -4.79 22.45
C PRO A 265 -4.73 -5.22 21.99
N LYS A 266 -5.17 -6.41 22.40
CA LYS A 266 -6.50 -6.93 22.04
C LYS A 266 -7.65 -6.05 22.55
N SER A 267 -7.42 -5.26 23.60
CA SER A 267 -8.38 -4.28 24.10
C SER A 267 -8.74 -3.19 23.07
N LEU A 268 -7.89 -2.99 22.04
CA LEU A 268 -8.14 -2.05 20.97
C LEU A 268 -8.88 -2.67 19.77
N TYR A 269 -9.20 -3.97 19.80
CA TYR A 269 -9.90 -4.66 18.72
C TYR A 269 -11.39 -4.28 18.70
N VAL A 270 -11.79 -3.48 17.70
CA VAL A 270 -13.18 -3.03 17.53
C VAL A 270 -14.07 -4.16 16.98
N ARG A 271 -13.53 -5.03 16.11
CA ARG A 271 -14.31 -6.10 15.48
C ARG A 271 -14.78 -7.18 16.45
N ASP A 272 -14.00 -7.46 17.49
CA ASP A 272 -14.41 -8.43 18.52
C ASP A 272 -15.51 -7.84 19.42
N GLN A 273 -15.49 -6.53 19.69
CA GLN A 273 -16.53 -5.84 20.45
C GLN A 273 -17.87 -5.79 19.70
N VAL A 274 -17.84 -5.58 18.39
CA VAL A 274 -19.05 -5.57 17.55
C VAL A 274 -19.71 -6.95 17.53
N LYS A 275 -18.95 -8.04 17.48
CA LYS A 275 -19.50 -9.40 17.59
C LYS A 275 -20.20 -9.62 18.91
N THR A 276 -19.58 -9.23 20.02
CA THR A 276 -20.13 -9.39 21.36
C THR A 276 -21.41 -8.56 21.55
N GLN A 277 -21.44 -7.34 21.07
CA GLN A 277 -22.65 -6.50 21.11
C GLN A 277 -23.77 -7.06 20.23
N TYR A 278 -23.43 -7.61 19.06
CA TYR A 278 -24.41 -8.21 18.15
C TYR A 278 -25.03 -9.48 18.74
N GLU A 279 -24.23 -10.36 19.34
CA GLU A 279 -24.71 -11.56 20.02
C GLU A 279 -25.60 -11.22 21.22
N HIS A 280 -25.29 -10.17 21.98
CA HIS A 280 -26.14 -9.67 23.06
C HIS A 280 -27.47 -9.08 22.55
N SER A 281 -27.46 -8.33 21.47
CA SER A 281 -28.65 -7.73 20.87
C SER A 281 -29.62 -8.78 20.30
N VAL A 282 -29.12 -9.87 19.77
CA VAL A 282 -29.92 -11.00 19.26
C VAL A 282 -30.57 -11.78 20.40
N GLN A 283 -29.91 -11.91 21.56
CA GLN A 283 -30.52 -12.56 22.75
C GLN A 283 -31.65 -11.73 23.36
N ILE A 284 -31.63 -10.42 23.30
CA ILE A 284 -32.68 -9.53 23.82
C ILE A 284 -33.94 -9.53 22.91
N SER A 285 -33.81 -9.93 21.64
CA SER A 285 -34.93 -9.93 20.66
C SER A 285 -35.71 -11.25 20.61
N ARG A 286 -35.56 -12.15 21.57
CA ARG A 286 -36.33 -13.39 21.65
C ARG A 286 -37.81 -13.11 22.01
N GLY A 287 -38.54 -12.58 21.10
CA GLY A 287 -39.97 -12.28 21.30
C GLY A 287 -40.60 -11.36 20.27
N SER A 288 -39.86 -10.86 19.32
CA SER A 288 -40.40 -10.01 18.25
C SER A 288 -40.10 -10.59 16.87
N SER A 289 -41.15 -10.88 16.11
CA SER A 289 -41.14 -11.31 14.71
C SER A 289 -40.71 -10.19 13.77
N HIS A 290 -39.46 -9.69 13.92
CA HIS A 290 -38.93 -8.71 13.01
C HIS A 290 -37.71 -9.32 12.31
N GLN A 291 -37.80 -9.45 11.00
CA GLN A 291 -36.67 -9.79 10.14
C GLN A 291 -35.64 -8.66 10.23
N VAL A 292 -34.54 -8.92 10.92
CA VAL A 292 -33.39 -8.03 10.92
C VAL A 292 -32.54 -8.39 9.68
N ALA A 293 -32.62 -7.61 8.62
CA ALA A 293 -31.72 -7.69 7.51
C ALA A 293 -30.37 -7.09 7.94
N VAL A 294 -29.41 -7.94 8.29
CA VAL A 294 -28.04 -7.52 8.58
C VAL A 294 -27.25 -7.53 7.30
N LEU A 295 -26.95 -6.36 6.77
CA LEU A 295 -25.95 -6.16 5.72
C LEU A 295 -24.55 -6.41 6.28
N LEU A 296 -24.18 -7.68 6.44
CA LEU A 296 -22.82 -8.09 6.65
C LEU A 296 -22.14 -8.22 5.29
N GLY A 297 -21.07 -7.47 5.10
CA GLY A 297 -20.25 -7.54 3.90
C GLY A 297 -19.89 -8.99 3.54
N ARG A 298 -19.94 -9.29 2.25
CA ARG A 298 -19.78 -10.56 1.55
C ARG A 298 -18.95 -11.62 2.28
N GLY A 299 -19.58 -12.36 3.17
CA GLY A 299 -19.14 -13.64 3.68
C GLY A 299 -20.34 -14.57 3.66
N ARG A 300 -20.24 -15.72 3.00
CA ARG A 300 -21.32 -16.71 2.97
C ARG A 300 -21.55 -17.25 4.38
N HIS A 301 -22.53 -16.71 5.09
CA HIS A 301 -23.05 -17.31 6.30
C HIS A 301 -24.39 -17.96 5.98
N ARG A 302 -24.44 -19.29 6.11
CA ARG A 302 -25.69 -20.04 6.12
C ARG A 302 -26.45 -19.65 7.37
N LEU A 303 -27.57 -18.96 7.21
CA LEU A 303 -28.59 -18.87 8.26
C LEU A 303 -29.15 -20.26 8.46
N ARG A 304 -28.98 -20.85 9.65
CA ARG A 304 -29.77 -22.00 10.05
C ARG A 304 -31.13 -21.48 10.48
N HIS A 305 -32.16 -21.91 9.82
CA HIS A 305 -33.54 -21.76 10.33
C HIS A 305 -33.62 -22.50 11.67
N LEU A 306 -33.94 -21.77 12.72
CA LEU A 306 -34.42 -22.38 13.96
C LEU A 306 -35.91 -22.65 13.79
N PRO A 307 -36.42 -23.79 14.27
CA PRO A 307 -37.84 -24.12 14.16
C PRO A 307 -38.68 -23.10 14.95
N GLU A 308 -39.81 -22.70 14.38
CA GLU A 308 -40.84 -21.92 15.06
C GLU A 308 -41.42 -22.82 16.21
N ASP A 309 -41.21 -22.41 17.45
CA ASP A 309 -41.95 -22.94 18.56
C ASP A 309 -43.40 -22.40 18.48
N GLN A 310 -44.34 -23.28 18.17
CA GLN A 310 -45.76 -23.03 18.30
C GLN A 310 -46.08 -23.03 19.83
N ASP A 311 -46.35 -21.84 20.34
CA ASP A 311 -46.96 -21.76 21.69
C ASP A 311 -48.45 -22.08 21.59
N GLY A 312 -48.82 -23.06 22.45
CA GLY A 312 -50.15 -23.55 22.61
C GLY A 312 -51.07 -22.55 23.31
N GLY A 313 -52.22 -22.36 22.75
CA GLY A 313 -53.42 -21.85 23.43
C GLY A 313 -54.37 -23.01 23.69
N ALA A 314 -54.70 -23.23 24.95
CA ALA A 314 -55.69 -24.19 25.38
C ALA A 314 -57.10 -23.75 25.03
N ALA A 315 -57.94 -24.68 24.53
CA ALA A 315 -59.41 -24.77 24.84
C ALA A 315 -59.98 -26.12 24.37
N GLU A 316 -60.49 -26.78 25.29
CA GLU A 316 -61.55 -27.79 25.43
C GLU A 316 -62.24 -28.38 24.19
N GLY A 317 -62.41 -29.70 24.26
CA GLY A 317 -63.69 -30.40 24.06
C GLY A 317 -63.89 -31.12 22.74
N GLY A 318 -64.03 -32.42 22.80
CA GLY A 318 -64.87 -33.16 21.81
C GLY A 318 -64.27 -34.45 21.23
N ARG A 319 -64.73 -35.57 21.76
CA ARG A 319 -64.63 -36.93 21.26
C ARG A 319 -65.04 -37.02 19.76
N ASP A 320 -64.46 -37.88 18.94
CA ASP A 320 -64.82 -39.26 18.63
C ASP A 320 -64.15 -39.74 17.32
N ASP A 321 -63.64 -40.94 17.44
CA ASP A 321 -63.71 -42.12 16.54
C ASP A 321 -63.36 -42.12 15.05
N ARG A 322 -62.56 -43.18 14.81
CA ARG A 322 -62.52 -44.06 13.59
C ARG A 322 -61.76 -43.62 12.36
N GLY A 323 -60.67 -44.26 12.10
CA GLY A 323 -60.70 -45.42 11.22
C GLY A 323 -59.89 -45.23 9.93
N ALA A 324 -58.92 -46.08 9.82
CA ALA A 324 -58.57 -46.83 8.58
C ALA A 324 -57.71 -46.20 7.48
N ALA A 325 -56.66 -46.94 7.22
CA ALA A 325 -56.15 -47.38 5.91
C ALA A 325 -55.13 -46.49 5.18
N GLN A 326 -53.93 -47.04 5.19
CA GLN A 326 -53.01 -46.95 4.06
C GLN A 326 -53.63 -47.56 2.81
N PRO A 327 -53.19 -47.16 1.61
CA PRO A 327 -52.34 -48.09 0.90
C PRO A 327 -51.11 -47.50 0.21
N ALA A 328 -50.22 -48.45 0.06
CA ALA A 328 -48.94 -48.37 -0.64
C ALA A 328 -49.06 -48.30 -2.18
N LEU A 329 -47.87 -48.20 -2.80
CA LEU A 329 -47.49 -48.44 -4.22
C LEU A 329 -47.63 -47.26 -5.16
N GLN A 330 -46.58 -46.80 -5.86
CA GLN A 330 -45.82 -47.53 -6.88
C GLN A 330 -44.62 -46.67 -7.36
N ARG A 331 -43.50 -47.32 -7.58
CA ARG A 331 -42.43 -46.85 -8.48
C ARG A 331 -42.78 -47.14 -9.93
N PRO A 332 -42.28 -46.40 -10.89
CA PRO A 332 -41.71 -47.04 -12.04
C PRO A 332 -40.27 -46.61 -12.35
N HIS A 333 -39.65 -47.55 -13.00
CA HIS A 333 -38.30 -47.67 -13.49
C HIS A 333 -37.85 -46.64 -14.52
N GLY A 334 -36.55 -46.32 -14.48
CA GLY A 334 -35.72 -46.45 -15.69
C GLY A 334 -35.23 -45.18 -16.33
N ALA A 335 -33.95 -44.87 -16.15
CA ALA A 335 -33.04 -44.62 -17.27
C ALA A 335 -31.60 -44.38 -16.76
N ARG A 336 -30.76 -45.23 -17.23
CA ARG A 336 -29.32 -45.32 -17.39
C ARG A 336 -28.57 -43.98 -17.33
N GLY A 337 -27.62 -43.81 -16.45
CA GLY A 337 -26.20 -44.00 -16.63
C GLY A 337 -25.48 -42.89 -17.38
N ARG A 338 -24.67 -42.12 -16.64
CA ARG A 338 -23.33 -41.67 -17.05
C ARG A 338 -22.55 -41.23 -15.79
N GLN A 339 -21.52 -42.00 -15.49
CA GLN A 339 -20.49 -41.64 -14.53
C GLN A 339 -19.64 -40.49 -15.11
N PRO A 340 -19.22 -39.49 -14.31
CA PRO A 340 -18.15 -38.60 -14.72
C PRO A 340 -16.80 -39.24 -14.40
N HIS A 341 -15.97 -39.31 -15.42
CA HIS A 341 -14.58 -39.73 -15.39
C HIS A 341 -13.75 -38.93 -14.38
N LEU A 342 -13.09 -39.64 -13.49
CA LEU A 342 -11.94 -39.19 -12.71
C LEU A 342 -10.79 -38.79 -13.67
N LEU A 343 -10.54 -37.50 -13.82
CA LEU A 343 -9.32 -37.03 -14.43
C LEU A 343 -8.19 -37.07 -13.39
N ARG A 344 -7.32 -38.05 -13.55
CA ARG A 344 -6.04 -38.22 -12.85
C ARG A 344 -5.20 -36.96 -12.95
N GLY A 345 -4.67 -36.57 -11.79
CA GLY A 345 -3.70 -35.48 -11.63
C GLY A 345 -2.50 -35.65 -12.57
N ARG A 346 -2.31 -34.66 -13.41
CA ARG A 346 -1.03 -34.43 -14.10
C ARG A 346 -0.10 -33.75 -13.12
N ARG A 347 0.98 -34.44 -12.76
CA ARG A 347 2.16 -33.88 -12.12
C ARG A 347 2.69 -32.77 -13.03
N LEU A 348 2.65 -31.53 -12.55
CA LEU A 348 3.40 -30.43 -13.13
C LEU A 348 4.89 -30.65 -12.86
N ARG A 349 5.64 -30.88 -13.93
CA ARG A 349 7.09 -30.92 -13.94
C ARG A 349 7.64 -29.51 -13.60
N PRO A 350 8.82 -29.41 -12.96
CA PRO A 350 9.43 -28.14 -12.58
C PRO A 350 10.11 -27.50 -13.79
N ALA A 351 9.44 -26.56 -14.44
CA ALA A 351 10.02 -25.68 -15.45
C ALA A 351 9.94 -24.24 -14.97
N LEU A 352 10.62 -23.93 -13.88
CA LEU A 352 10.81 -22.55 -13.40
C LEU A 352 12.19 -22.40 -12.75
N ARG A 353 13.21 -22.73 -13.56
CA ARG A 353 14.61 -22.39 -13.26
C ARG A 353 15.24 -21.78 -14.52
N GLN A 354 14.76 -20.62 -14.93
CA GLN A 354 15.46 -19.74 -15.87
C GLN A 354 14.63 -18.47 -16.00
N HIS A 355 15.22 -17.36 -15.66
CA HIS A 355 14.83 -15.95 -15.76
C HIS A 355 14.55 -15.24 -14.43
N LEU A 356 15.54 -15.28 -13.54
CA LEU A 356 15.75 -14.23 -12.55
C LEU A 356 17.26 -14.13 -12.28
N GLN A 357 18.03 -13.87 -13.35
CA GLN A 357 19.34 -13.26 -13.20
C GLN A 357 19.14 -11.75 -13.14
N LEU A 358 19.03 -11.22 -11.92
CA LEU A 358 19.35 -9.84 -11.63
C LEU A 358 20.83 -9.67 -11.98
N ARG A 359 21.13 -8.95 -13.05
CA ARG A 359 22.51 -8.60 -13.41
C ARG A 359 23.10 -7.77 -12.26
N PRO A 360 24.24 -8.20 -11.67
CA PRO A 360 25.01 -7.28 -10.83
C PRO A 360 25.52 -6.15 -11.72
N HIS A 361 25.48 -4.93 -11.21
CA HIS A 361 26.13 -3.79 -11.83
C HIS A 361 27.59 -4.15 -12.09
N GLN A 362 27.99 -4.16 -13.36
CA GLN A 362 29.40 -4.22 -13.74
C GLN A 362 30.06 -2.91 -13.28
N GLU A 363 31.00 -3.05 -12.36
CA GLU A 363 31.99 -2.01 -12.07
C GLU A 363 32.78 -1.75 -13.36
N GLY A 364 32.59 -0.54 -13.92
CA GLY A 364 33.42 -0.06 -14.99
C GLY A 364 34.84 0.15 -14.49
N GLN A 365 35.74 -0.70 -14.92
CA GLN A 365 37.18 -0.48 -14.79
C GLN A 365 37.57 0.75 -15.61
N LEU A 366 37.86 1.86 -14.94
CA LEU A 366 38.62 2.97 -15.51
C LEU A 366 40.11 2.55 -15.57
N HIS A 367 40.54 2.29 -16.78
CA HIS A 367 42.00 2.16 -17.08
C HIS A 367 42.68 3.51 -16.87
N GLY A 368 43.65 3.53 -15.98
CA GLY A 368 44.55 4.63 -15.77
C GLY A 368 45.48 4.83 -16.96
N GLY A 369 45.50 6.03 -17.48
CA GLY A 369 46.54 6.57 -18.34
C GLY A 369 47.31 7.61 -17.54
N GLY A 370 48.54 7.24 -17.13
CA GLY A 370 49.42 8.15 -16.44
C GLY A 370 50.00 9.22 -17.35
N ALA A 371 50.14 10.42 -16.82
CA ALA A 371 51.14 11.40 -17.25
C ALA A 371 51.57 12.19 -16.02
N ALA A 372 52.88 12.18 -15.80
CA ALA A 372 53.57 12.82 -14.69
C ALA A 372 53.58 14.36 -14.78
N PRO A 373 53.75 15.06 -13.66
CA PRO A 373 53.80 16.52 -13.64
C PRO A 373 55.21 17.06 -13.78
N GLY A 374 55.32 18.18 -14.52
CA GLY A 374 56.49 19.07 -14.50
C GLY A 374 56.25 20.26 -13.54
N PRO A 375 57.28 20.82 -12.94
CA PRO A 375 57.21 21.77 -11.84
C PRO A 375 57.30 23.23 -12.32
N GLY A 376 56.71 24.15 -11.54
CA GLY A 376 57.03 25.58 -11.81
C GLY A 376 56.23 26.58 -10.99
N HIS A 377 56.88 27.11 -9.92
CA HIS A 377 56.88 28.48 -9.35
C HIS A 377 55.53 29.17 -8.97
N ALA A 378 55.31 29.41 -7.73
CA ALA A 378 55.54 30.48 -6.77
C ALA A 378 55.07 31.92 -7.14
N GLU A 379 54.47 32.60 -6.12
CA GLU A 379 54.29 34.08 -5.87
C GLU A 379 53.12 34.72 -6.58
N VAL A 380 52.21 35.27 -5.91
CA VAL A 380 52.01 36.32 -4.87
C VAL A 380 50.60 36.16 -4.27
#